data_8ca5a8f52aeeaf0b09fb490832c6ece8
#
_entry.id   8ca5a8f52aeeaf0b09fb490832c6ece8
#
_cell.length_a   1.000
_cell.length_b   1.000
_cell.length_c   1.000
_cell.angle_alpha   90.00
_cell.angle_beta   90.00
_cell.angle_gamma   90.00
#
_symmetry.space_group_name_H-M   'P 1'
#
loop_
_entity.id
_entity.type
_entity.pdbx_description
1 polymer ?
#
loop_
_entity_poly.entity_id
_entity_poly.type
_entity_poly.pdbx_seq_one_letter_code
_entity_poly.pdbx_strand_id
1 'polypeptide(L)'
;MPGTMTVSLRINADGSAAITSLKQVEGAVGKLGQSGKVSSAGIESLTSSLKGLAVTAGAALSVSALASSFMAANKEAGLLRASLVTVTGSVENATAAWEALQQFAAQTPFSLSQSVEGFIKLKSMGLDPSIAALRSYGNTAGAMGKSLNQMVEAVADASNKEFERLREFGITAKQNGDQVSLTFQGVTTTIGNNAKEIEAYLLKIGNVQFAGGMERQAQTIAG
;
A
#
# COMPACT_ATOMS: atom_id res chain seq x y z
N MET A 1 -17.47 -7.38 -9.25
CA MET A 1 -17.95 -6.37 -10.19
C MET A 1 -17.08 -5.13 -10.00
N PRO A 2 -16.29 -4.68 -10.97
CA PRO A 2 -15.54 -3.44 -10.80
C PRO A 2 -16.55 -2.27 -10.87
N GLY A 3 -16.59 -1.47 -9.82
CA GLY A 3 -17.40 -0.26 -9.74
C GLY A 3 -16.92 0.77 -10.74
N THR A 4 -17.72 1.08 -11.72
CA THR A 4 -17.52 2.16 -12.68
C THR A 4 -17.74 3.49 -11.96
N MET A 5 -16.67 4.26 -11.76
CA MET A 5 -16.79 5.64 -11.29
C MET A 5 -17.28 6.49 -12.46
N THR A 6 -18.56 6.92 -12.43
CA THR A 6 -19.14 7.79 -13.44
C THR A 6 -18.92 9.24 -13.05
N VAL A 7 -17.98 9.92 -13.71
CA VAL A 7 -17.81 11.37 -13.59
C VAL A 7 -18.75 12.03 -14.61
N SER A 8 -19.83 12.66 -14.15
CA SER A 8 -20.73 13.42 -15.00
C SER A 8 -20.22 14.85 -15.16
N LEU A 9 -19.63 15.17 -16.30
CA LEU A 9 -19.21 16.52 -16.65
C LEU A 9 -20.33 17.19 -17.48
N ARG A 10 -20.99 18.20 -16.93
CA ARG A 10 -21.89 19.07 -17.71
C ARG A 10 -21.03 20.14 -18.40
N ILE A 11 -20.86 20.02 -19.70
CA ILE A 11 -20.18 21.02 -20.53
C ILE A 11 -21.21 21.85 -21.24
N ASN A 12 -21.28 23.16 -20.90
CA ASN A 12 -22.13 24.14 -21.54
C ASN A 12 -21.29 25.07 -22.45
N ALA A 13 -20.62 24.49 -23.47
CA ALA A 13 -19.91 25.23 -24.53
C ALA A 13 -19.65 24.31 -25.72
N ASP A 14 -19.43 24.89 -26.90
CA ASP A 14 -19.21 24.23 -28.18
C ASP A 14 -18.37 22.94 -28.07
N GLY A 15 -19.06 21.79 -28.19
CA GLY A 15 -18.54 20.51 -27.73
C GLY A 15 -17.42 19.88 -28.59
N SER A 16 -17.09 20.46 -29.75
CA SER A 16 -16.13 19.89 -30.69
C SER A 16 -14.68 19.98 -30.19
N ALA A 17 -14.29 21.12 -29.60
CA ALA A 17 -12.96 21.31 -29.03
C ALA A 17 -12.74 20.46 -27.77
N ALA A 18 -13.78 20.30 -26.93
CA ALA A 18 -13.74 19.47 -25.74
C ALA A 18 -13.61 17.97 -26.06
N ILE A 19 -14.33 17.48 -27.09
CA ILE A 19 -14.24 16.10 -27.55
C ILE A 19 -12.85 15.78 -28.13
N THR A 20 -12.25 16.71 -28.87
CA THR A 20 -10.88 16.54 -29.41
C THR A 20 -9.85 16.47 -28.28
N SER A 21 -9.97 17.33 -27.28
CA SER A 21 -9.06 17.35 -26.11
C SER A 21 -9.23 16.09 -25.24
N LEU A 22 -10.45 15.58 -25.05
CA LEU A 22 -10.71 14.32 -24.35
C LEU A 22 -10.07 13.12 -25.09
N LYS A 23 -10.18 13.04 -26.41
CA LYS A 23 -9.54 12.00 -27.22
C LYS A 23 -8.00 12.06 -27.13
N GLN A 24 -7.41 13.26 -27.04
CA GLN A 24 -5.98 13.43 -26.84
C GLN A 24 -5.51 12.97 -25.45
N VAL A 25 -6.30 13.24 -24.41
CA VAL A 25 -6.04 12.74 -23.04
C VAL A 25 -6.16 11.23 -22.99
N GLU A 26 -7.21 10.66 -23.60
CA GLU A 26 -7.41 9.21 -23.68
C GLU A 26 -6.25 8.51 -24.43
N GLY A 27 -5.78 9.07 -25.53
CA GLY A 27 -4.63 8.59 -26.27
C GLY A 27 -3.30 8.71 -25.50
N ALA A 28 -3.12 9.76 -24.71
CA ALA A 28 -1.94 9.96 -23.87
C ALA A 28 -1.93 8.99 -22.68
N VAL A 29 -3.08 8.77 -22.03
CA VAL A 29 -3.25 7.80 -20.95
C VAL A 29 -3.07 6.37 -21.45
N GLY A 30 -3.61 6.04 -22.63
CA GLY A 30 -3.43 4.73 -23.27
C GLY A 30 -1.96 4.40 -23.59
N LYS A 31 -1.19 5.38 -24.04
CA LYS A 31 0.26 5.21 -24.30
C LYS A 31 1.07 5.06 -23.01
N LEU A 32 0.65 5.69 -21.92
CA LEU A 32 1.26 5.52 -20.59
C LEU A 32 1.00 4.12 -20.01
N GLY A 33 -0.21 3.58 -20.25
CA GLY A 33 -0.57 2.23 -19.81
C GLY A 33 0.18 1.11 -20.53
N GLN A 34 0.53 1.32 -21.82
CA GLN A 34 1.24 0.32 -22.63
C GLN A 34 2.75 0.29 -22.41
N SER A 35 3.38 1.39 -22.02
CA SER A 35 4.85 1.46 -21.98
C SER A 35 5.47 1.12 -20.63
N GLY A 36 4.70 0.96 -19.56
CA GLY A 36 5.22 0.66 -18.21
C GLY A 36 6.29 1.62 -17.69
N LYS A 37 6.69 2.60 -18.49
CA LYS A 37 7.66 3.65 -18.18
C LYS A 37 7.02 5.01 -18.42
N VAL A 38 6.74 5.71 -17.34
CA VAL A 38 6.31 7.11 -17.43
C VAL A 38 7.54 7.95 -17.78
N SER A 39 7.67 8.32 -19.05
CA SER A 39 8.72 9.25 -19.47
C SER A 39 8.29 10.70 -19.21
N SER A 40 9.25 11.61 -18.96
CA SER A 40 9.00 13.06 -18.82
C SER A 40 8.19 13.61 -19.99
N ALA A 41 8.46 13.15 -21.23
CA ALA A 41 7.71 13.50 -22.42
C ALA A 41 6.22 13.10 -22.38
N GLY A 42 5.90 11.95 -21.76
CA GLY A 42 4.50 11.51 -21.55
C GLY A 42 3.76 12.40 -20.55
N ILE A 43 4.44 12.83 -19.50
CA ILE A 43 3.91 13.75 -18.49
C ILE A 43 3.68 15.15 -19.08
N GLU A 44 4.62 15.65 -19.90
CA GLU A 44 4.48 16.93 -20.59
C GLU A 44 3.31 16.92 -21.57
N SER A 45 3.13 15.84 -22.32
CA SER A 45 2.01 15.65 -23.24
C SER A 45 0.66 15.62 -22.52
N LEU A 46 0.57 14.94 -21.38
CA LEU A 46 -0.62 14.95 -20.52
C LEU A 46 -0.89 16.32 -19.93
N THR A 47 0.13 16.99 -19.44
CA THR A 47 0.02 18.34 -18.85
C THR A 47 -0.42 19.36 -19.89
N SER A 48 0.10 19.30 -21.12
CA SER A 48 -0.31 20.19 -22.21
C SER A 48 -1.74 19.93 -22.69
N SER A 49 -2.16 18.65 -22.76
CA SER A 49 -3.53 18.26 -23.12
C SER A 49 -4.54 18.70 -22.06
N LEU A 50 -4.19 18.56 -20.78
CA LEU A 50 -5.00 19.02 -19.65
C LEU A 50 -5.06 20.55 -19.56
N LYS A 51 -3.98 21.29 -19.87
CA LYS A 51 -4.01 22.75 -19.98
C LYS A 51 -4.95 23.22 -21.10
N GLY A 52 -4.96 22.56 -22.24
CA GLY A 52 -5.89 22.84 -23.32
C GLY A 52 -7.36 22.70 -22.90
N LEU A 53 -7.67 21.67 -22.10
CA LEU A 53 -9.03 21.44 -21.56
C LEU A 53 -9.42 22.53 -20.54
N ALA A 54 -8.49 22.98 -19.72
CA ALA A 54 -8.75 24.00 -18.70
C ALA A 54 -9.09 25.35 -19.28
N VAL A 55 -8.45 25.74 -20.38
CA VAL A 55 -8.70 27.01 -21.07
C VAL A 55 -10.09 27.05 -21.68
N THR A 56 -10.58 25.91 -22.21
CA THR A 56 -11.92 25.80 -22.82
C THR A 56 -13.06 25.68 -21.80
N ALA A 57 -12.77 25.21 -20.57
CA ALA A 57 -13.81 24.93 -19.58
C ALA A 57 -13.85 25.90 -18.38
N GLY A 58 -13.03 26.94 -18.33
CA GLY A 58 -12.99 27.87 -17.19
C GLY A 58 -12.49 27.25 -15.87
N ALA A 59 -11.89 26.06 -15.93
CA ALA A 59 -11.52 25.24 -14.76
C ALA A 59 -9.99 25.27 -14.48
N ALA A 60 -9.37 26.46 -14.56
CA ALA A 60 -7.92 26.63 -14.44
C ALA A 60 -7.31 26.14 -13.11
N LEU A 61 -8.09 25.99 -12.05
CA LEU A 61 -7.58 25.60 -10.72
C LEU A 61 -7.44 24.10 -10.51
N SER A 62 -8.16 23.26 -11.25
CA SER A 62 -8.17 21.79 -11.05
C SER A 62 -7.05 21.05 -11.80
N VAL A 63 -6.54 21.61 -12.88
CA VAL A 63 -5.53 20.96 -13.74
C VAL A 63 -4.14 21.00 -13.12
N SER A 64 -3.76 22.11 -12.51
CA SER A 64 -2.47 22.22 -11.81
C SER A 64 -2.43 21.30 -10.58
N ALA A 65 -3.55 21.18 -9.85
CA ALA A 65 -3.66 20.28 -8.72
C ALA A 65 -3.59 18.81 -9.15
N LEU A 66 -4.26 18.43 -10.24
CA LEU A 66 -4.18 17.07 -10.80
C LEU A 66 -2.78 16.74 -11.32
N ALA A 67 -2.14 17.68 -12.03
CA ALA A 67 -0.78 17.48 -12.51
C ALA A 67 0.23 17.34 -11.37
N SER A 68 0.11 18.15 -10.31
CA SER A 68 0.99 18.06 -9.14
C SER A 68 0.78 16.78 -8.37
N SER A 69 -0.47 16.31 -8.18
CA SER A 69 -0.77 15.04 -7.54
C SER A 69 -0.24 13.84 -8.34
N PHE A 70 -0.36 13.90 -9.67
CA PHE A 70 0.18 12.84 -10.55
C PHE A 70 1.71 12.80 -10.51
N MET A 71 2.37 13.96 -10.52
CA MET A 71 3.84 14.04 -10.40
C MET A 71 4.33 13.56 -9.03
N ALA A 72 3.62 13.92 -7.95
CA ALA A 72 3.92 13.43 -6.60
C ALA A 72 3.81 11.91 -6.49
N ALA A 73 2.72 11.32 -7.01
CA ALA A 73 2.52 9.88 -7.02
C ALA A 73 3.60 9.12 -7.81
N ASN A 74 4.02 9.66 -8.96
CA ASN A 74 5.11 9.07 -9.76
C ASN A 74 6.47 9.16 -9.06
N LYS A 75 6.75 10.26 -8.37
CA LYS A 75 7.96 10.43 -7.57
C LYS A 75 7.99 9.43 -6.42
N GLU A 76 6.89 9.28 -5.70
CA GLU A 76 6.74 8.33 -4.60
C GLU A 76 6.95 6.89 -5.09
N ALA A 77 6.26 6.48 -6.17
CA ALA A 77 6.45 5.16 -6.77
C ALA A 77 7.89 4.91 -7.21
N GLY A 78 8.58 5.92 -7.74
CA GLY A 78 9.99 5.85 -8.10
C GLY A 78 10.91 5.61 -6.90
N LEU A 79 10.66 6.32 -5.80
CA LEU A 79 11.42 6.15 -4.55
C LEU A 79 11.19 4.76 -3.94
N LEU A 80 9.95 4.29 -3.89
CA LEU A 80 9.62 2.97 -3.38
C LEU A 80 10.28 1.84 -4.20
N ARG A 81 10.30 1.96 -5.52
CA ARG A 81 11.00 0.99 -6.40
C ARG A 81 12.50 1.00 -6.16
N ALA A 82 13.13 2.18 -6.03
CA ALA A 82 14.56 2.28 -5.72
C ALA A 82 14.89 1.63 -4.38
N SER A 83 14.06 1.84 -3.36
CA SER A 83 14.20 1.20 -2.05
C SER A 83 14.05 -0.33 -2.15
N LEU A 84 13.09 -0.83 -2.95
CA LEU A 84 12.96 -2.28 -3.19
C LEU A 84 14.22 -2.86 -3.84
N VAL A 85 14.82 -2.21 -4.83
CA VAL A 85 16.09 -2.68 -5.44
C VAL A 85 17.17 -2.79 -4.37
N THR A 86 17.26 -1.80 -3.49
CA THR A 86 18.26 -1.80 -2.42
C THR A 86 18.06 -2.97 -1.46
N VAL A 87 16.85 -3.22 -0.98
CA VAL A 87 16.60 -4.28 0.02
C VAL A 87 16.52 -5.69 -0.57
N THR A 88 16.20 -5.82 -1.87
CA THR A 88 16.14 -7.12 -2.56
C THR A 88 17.45 -7.48 -3.25
N GLY A 89 18.35 -6.52 -3.45
CA GLY A 89 19.69 -6.69 -4.00
C GLY A 89 19.73 -6.78 -5.54
N SER A 90 18.61 -6.80 -6.25
CA SER A 90 18.58 -6.77 -7.72
C SER A 90 17.30 -6.15 -8.27
N VAL A 91 17.36 -5.68 -9.52
CA VAL A 91 16.22 -5.13 -10.25
C VAL A 91 15.15 -6.20 -10.51
N GLU A 92 15.56 -7.42 -10.82
CA GLU A 92 14.67 -8.56 -11.08
C GLU A 92 13.85 -8.90 -9.84
N ASN A 93 14.52 -9.05 -8.68
CA ASN A 93 13.86 -9.33 -7.41
C ASN A 93 12.93 -8.18 -6.99
N ALA A 94 13.35 -6.93 -7.20
CA ALA A 94 12.52 -5.76 -6.92
C ALA A 94 11.28 -5.71 -7.82
N THR A 95 11.40 -6.09 -9.09
CA THR A 95 10.27 -6.14 -10.02
C THR A 95 9.27 -7.21 -9.60
N ALA A 96 9.74 -8.42 -9.30
CA ALA A 96 8.89 -9.50 -8.81
C ALA A 96 8.17 -9.14 -7.50
N ALA A 97 8.89 -8.52 -6.55
CA ALA A 97 8.29 -8.02 -5.31
C ALA A 97 7.25 -6.93 -5.57
N TRP A 98 7.54 -5.98 -6.46
CA TRP A 98 6.62 -4.92 -6.84
C TRP A 98 5.31 -5.47 -7.41
N GLU A 99 5.39 -6.41 -8.35
CA GLU A 99 4.21 -7.04 -8.96
C GLU A 99 3.35 -7.79 -7.92
N ALA A 100 3.99 -8.55 -7.03
CA ALA A 100 3.31 -9.25 -5.96
C ALA A 100 2.62 -8.27 -4.98
N LEU A 101 3.29 -7.17 -4.63
CA LEU A 101 2.75 -6.14 -3.75
C LEU A 101 1.62 -5.33 -4.40
N GLN A 102 1.68 -5.10 -5.73
CA GLN A 102 0.57 -4.51 -6.46
C GLN A 102 -0.68 -5.40 -6.42
N GLN A 103 -0.51 -6.71 -6.62
CA GLN A 103 -1.63 -7.66 -6.52
C GLN A 103 -2.18 -7.73 -5.09
N PHE A 104 -1.32 -7.72 -4.10
CA PHE A 104 -1.73 -7.68 -2.69
C PHE A 104 -2.54 -6.40 -2.38
N ALA A 105 -2.05 -5.23 -2.75
CA ALA A 105 -2.75 -3.96 -2.54
C ALA A 105 -4.10 -3.90 -3.27
N ALA A 106 -4.18 -4.46 -4.50
CA ALA A 106 -5.43 -4.51 -5.25
C ALA A 106 -6.52 -5.42 -4.63
N GLN A 107 -6.13 -6.36 -3.76
CA GLN A 107 -7.01 -7.33 -3.12
C GLN A 107 -7.29 -7.03 -1.65
N THR A 108 -6.72 -5.96 -1.11
CA THR A 108 -6.75 -5.65 0.32
C THR A 108 -7.15 -4.19 0.56
N PRO A 109 -7.53 -3.79 1.78
CA PRO A 109 -7.83 -2.40 2.09
C PRO A 109 -6.58 -1.51 2.22
N PHE A 110 -5.38 -2.06 2.02
CA PHE A 110 -4.13 -1.34 2.18
C PHE A 110 -3.63 -0.78 0.85
N SER A 111 -3.03 0.42 0.89
CA SER A 111 -2.44 1.03 -0.29
C SER A 111 -1.17 0.28 -0.74
N LEU A 112 -0.77 0.49 -2.01
CA LEU A 112 0.50 -0.02 -2.52
C LEU A 112 1.69 0.53 -1.72
N SER A 113 1.66 1.81 -1.32
CA SER A 113 2.70 2.43 -0.50
C SER A 113 2.86 1.69 0.83
N GLN A 114 1.78 1.48 1.59
CA GLN A 114 1.81 0.71 2.84
C GLN A 114 2.33 -0.71 2.65
N SER A 115 1.96 -1.36 1.56
CA SER A 115 2.38 -2.74 1.25
C SER A 115 3.88 -2.81 0.97
N VAL A 116 4.40 -1.86 0.18
CA VAL A 116 5.84 -1.77 -0.16
C VAL A 116 6.67 -1.39 1.06
N GLU A 117 6.23 -0.40 1.83
CA GLU A 117 6.91 0.03 3.06
C GLU A 117 6.96 -1.10 4.09
N GLY A 118 5.86 -1.82 4.27
CA GLY A 118 5.80 -3.00 5.14
C GLY A 118 6.79 -4.10 4.69
N PHE A 119 6.83 -4.40 3.40
CA PHE A 119 7.80 -5.34 2.82
C PHE A 119 9.23 -4.90 3.09
N ILE A 120 9.57 -3.63 2.80
CA ILE A 120 10.90 -3.07 2.99
C ILE A 120 11.30 -3.16 4.47
N LYS A 121 10.41 -2.80 5.38
CA LYS A 121 10.67 -2.84 6.83
C LYS A 121 10.97 -4.25 7.29
N LEU A 122 10.11 -5.23 6.98
CA LEU A 122 10.31 -6.63 7.35
C LEU A 122 11.62 -7.16 6.78
N LYS A 123 11.87 -6.95 5.49
CA LYS A 123 13.10 -7.39 4.82
C LYS A 123 14.36 -6.81 5.46
N SER A 124 14.35 -5.51 5.77
CA SER A 124 15.47 -4.82 6.41
C SER A 124 15.78 -5.31 7.82
N MET A 125 14.78 -5.83 8.51
CA MET A 125 14.90 -6.41 9.86
C MET A 125 15.24 -7.90 9.85
N GLY A 126 15.37 -8.53 8.67
CA GLY A 126 15.57 -9.96 8.54
C GLY A 126 14.35 -10.82 8.89
N LEU A 127 13.16 -10.22 8.89
CA LEU A 127 11.88 -10.87 9.11
C LEU A 127 11.28 -11.34 7.77
N ASP A 128 10.24 -12.18 7.83
CA ASP A 128 9.57 -12.70 6.64
C ASP A 128 8.76 -11.61 5.90
N PRO A 129 9.17 -11.14 4.71
CA PRO A 129 8.45 -10.15 3.94
C PRO A 129 7.44 -10.77 2.96
N SER A 130 7.16 -12.07 3.06
CA SER A 130 6.29 -12.76 2.11
C SER A 130 4.88 -12.16 2.09
N ILE A 131 4.18 -12.34 0.97
CA ILE A 131 2.76 -11.95 0.87
C ILE A 131 1.91 -12.68 1.91
N ALA A 132 2.28 -13.90 2.28
CA ALA A 132 1.61 -14.65 3.35
C ALA A 132 1.78 -13.98 4.72
N ALA A 133 2.98 -13.50 5.03
CA ALA A 133 3.26 -12.75 6.27
C ALA A 133 2.52 -11.40 6.27
N LEU A 134 2.60 -10.64 5.17
CA LEU A 134 1.86 -9.37 5.04
C LEU A 134 0.34 -9.57 5.17
N ARG A 135 -0.20 -10.66 4.64
CA ARG A 135 -1.62 -11.02 4.79
C ARG A 135 -1.97 -11.30 6.25
N SER A 136 -1.13 -12.05 6.94
CA SER A 136 -1.33 -12.34 8.37
C SER A 136 -1.32 -11.06 9.21
N TYR A 137 -0.33 -10.20 9.00
CA TYR A 137 -0.24 -8.90 9.69
C TYR A 137 -1.40 -7.97 9.29
N GLY A 138 -1.79 -8.00 8.01
CA GLY A 138 -2.94 -7.27 7.51
C GLY A 138 -4.26 -7.72 8.16
N ASN A 139 -4.44 -9.01 8.40
CA ASN A 139 -5.60 -9.54 9.12
C ASN A 139 -5.69 -8.99 10.54
N THR A 140 -4.55 -8.96 11.25
CA THR A 140 -4.48 -8.36 12.60
C THR A 140 -4.76 -6.87 12.56
N ALA A 141 -4.12 -6.14 11.66
CA ALA A 141 -4.31 -4.70 11.49
C ALA A 141 -5.78 -4.36 11.15
N GLY A 142 -6.34 -5.04 10.14
CA GLY A 142 -7.72 -4.84 9.69
C GLY A 142 -8.75 -5.13 10.77
N ALA A 143 -8.58 -6.22 11.52
CA ALA A 143 -9.47 -6.56 12.62
C ALA A 143 -9.46 -5.54 13.77
N MET A 144 -8.33 -4.84 13.94
CA MET A 144 -8.13 -3.83 14.99
C MET A 144 -8.34 -2.39 14.48
N GLY A 145 -8.74 -2.19 13.21
CA GLY A 145 -8.93 -0.88 12.62
C GLY A 145 -7.64 -0.06 12.50
N LYS A 146 -6.50 -0.74 12.34
CA LYS A 146 -5.16 -0.16 12.26
C LYS A 146 -4.60 -0.26 10.84
N SER A 147 -3.54 0.49 10.54
CA SER A 147 -2.81 0.37 9.27
C SER A 147 -1.88 -0.84 9.28
N LEU A 148 -1.54 -1.33 8.06
CA LEU A 148 -0.54 -2.38 7.90
C LEU A 148 0.82 -1.96 8.47
N ASN A 149 1.23 -0.70 8.26
CA ASN A 149 2.49 -0.17 8.75
C ASN A 149 2.57 -0.19 10.28
N GLN A 150 1.49 0.17 10.98
CA GLN A 150 1.46 0.10 12.45
C GLN A 150 1.69 -1.33 12.96
N MET A 151 1.07 -2.33 12.29
CA MET A 151 1.30 -3.74 12.68
C MET A 151 2.73 -4.18 12.37
N VAL A 152 3.25 -3.85 11.19
CA VAL A 152 4.64 -4.18 10.81
C VAL A 152 5.65 -3.53 11.75
N GLU A 153 5.44 -2.29 12.17
CA GLU A 153 6.27 -1.63 13.19
C GLU A 153 6.19 -2.35 14.53
N ALA A 154 5.00 -2.76 14.97
CA ALA A 154 4.86 -3.50 16.21
C ALA A 154 5.59 -4.86 16.18
N VAL A 155 5.58 -5.53 15.01
CA VAL A 155 6.34 -6.77 14.79
C VAL A 155 7.84 -6.52 14.83
N ALA A 156 8.32 -5.47 14.16
CA ALA A 156 9.73 -5.09 14.12
C ALA A 156 10.24 -4.74 15.52
N ASP A 157 9.50 -3.94 16.27
CA ASP A 157 9.84 -3.56 17.65
C ASP A 157 9.86 -4.81 18.57
N ALA A 158 8.83 -5.66 18.48
CA ALA A 158 8.77 -6.88 19.27
C ALA A 158 9.94 -7.83 18.97
N SER A 159 10.40 -7.92 17.73
CA SER A 159 11.56 -8.71 17.32
C SER A 159 12.87 -8.19 17.94
N ASN A 160 12.91 -6.90 18.29
CA ASN A 160 13.99 -6.27 19.06
C ASN A 160 13.72 -6.28 20.58
N LYS A 161 12.73 -7.05 21.05
CA LYS A 161 12.32 -7.17 22.46
C LYS A 161 11.66 -5.90 23.03
N GLU A 162 11.10 -5.03 22.17
CA GLU A 162 10.33 -3.86 22.50
C GLU A 162 8.85 -4.15 22.29
N PHE A 163 8.10 -4.44 23.33
CA PHE A 163 6.75 -5.00 23.22
C PHE A 163 5.61 -3.98 23.39
N GLU A 164 5.93 -2.71 23.61
CA GLU A 164 4.91 -1.70 23.95
C GLU A 164 3.85 -1.53 22.87
N ARG A 165 4.28 -1.51 21.59
CA ARG A 165 3.34 -1.37 20.46
C ARG A 165 2.38 -2.54 20.30
N LEU A 166 2.72 -3.73 20.78
CA LEU A 166 1.81 -4.88 20.73
C LEU A 166 0.52 -4.65 21.53
N ARG A 167 0.55 -3.75 22.51
CA ARG A 167 -0.64 -3.39 23.28
C ARG A 167 -1.75 -2.77 22.43
N GLU A 168 -1.39 -2.07 21.37
CA GLU A 168 -2.36 -1.51 20.41
C GLU A 168 -3.15 -2.60 19.69
N PHE A 169 -2.62 -3.83 19.67
CA PHE A 169 -3.23 -5.02 19.08
C PHE A 169 -3.77 -5.99 20.13
N GLY A 170 -3.92 -5.52 21.37
CA GLY A 170 -4.44 -6.30 22.49
C GLY A 170 -3.50 -7.38 23.03
N ILE A 171 -2.20 -7.32 22.66
CA ILE A 171 -1.19 -8.26 23.10
C ILE A 171 -0.33 -7.60 24.18
N THR A 172 -0.24 -8.24 25.35
CA THR A 172 0.67 -7.82 26.41
C THR A 172 1.83 -8.80 26.54
N ALA A 173 3.00 -8.30 26.91
CA ALA A 173 4.19 -9.10 27.05
C ALA A 173 4.83 -8.96 28.43
N LYS A 174 5.34 -10.08 28.96
CA LYS A 174 6.15 -10.10 30.18
C LYS A 174 7.41 -10.88 29.89
N GLN A 175 8.53 -10.17 29.91
CA GLN A 175 9.85 -10.78 29.68
C GLN A 175 10.36 -11.46 30.97
N ASN A 176 11.00 -12.62 30.77
CA ASN A 176 11.67 -13.38 31.84
C ASN A 176 12.91 -14.07 31.27
N GLY A 177 14.02 -13.35 31.25
CA GLY A 177 15.29 -13.83 30.67
C GLY A 177 15.15 -14.18 29.18
N ASP A 178 15.44 -15.44 28.86
CA ASP A 178 15.38 -15.93 27.48
C ASP A 178 13.97 -16.32 27.01
N GLN A 179 12.98 -16.04 27.83
CA GLN A 179 11.56 -16.29 27.51
C GLN A 179 10.76 -15.00 27.56
N VAL A 180 9.66 -14.99 26.82
CA VAL A 180 8.60 -13.96 26.88
C VAL A 180 7.25 -14.62 26.95
N SER A 181 6.43 -14.19 27.88
CA SER A 181 5.03 -14.59 28.01
C SER A 181 4.16 -13.54 27.31
N LEU A 182 3.52 -13.92 26.21
CA LEU A 182 2.62 -13.10 25.44
C LEU A 182 1.17 -13.46 25.78
N THR A 183 0.42 -12.49 26.24
CA THR A 183 -1.01 -12.68 26.59
C THR A 183 -1.89 -11.97 25.58
N PHE A 184 -2.78 -12.73 24.94
CA PHE A 184 -3.78 -12.24 24.00
C PHE A 184 -5.14 -12.85 24.34
N GLN A 185 -6.19 -12.01 24.46
CA GLN A 185 -7.56 -12.42 24.83
C GLN A 185 -7.62 -13.34 26.09
N GLY A 186 -6.79 -13.01 27.09
CA GLY A 186 -6.72 -13.79 28.34
C GLY A 186 -5.90 -15.10 28.26
N VAL A 187 -5.44 -15.50 27.07
CA VAL A 187 -4.60 -16.68 26.89
C VAL A 187 -3.14 -16.27 26.88
N THR A 188 -2.34 -16.83 27.79
CA THR A 188 -0.90 -16.60 27.88
C THR A 188 -0.14 -17.75 27.21
N THR A 189 0.76 -17.38 26.30
CA THR A 189 1.69 -18.30 25.64
C THR A 189 3.10 -17.86 25.96
N THR A 190 3.93 -18.76 26.48
CA THR A 190 5.35 -18.52 26.74
C THR A 190 6.18 -19.10 25.60
N ILE A 191 7.04 -18.27 25.03
CA ILE A 191 7.92 -18.59 23.89
C ILE A 191 9.34 -18.12 24.18
N GLY A 192 10.30 -18.53 23.36
CA GLY A 192 11.65 -17.97 23.42
C GLY A 192 11.66 -16.50 23.06
N ASN A 193 12.43 -15.70 23.79
CA ASN A 193 12.56 -14.26 23.58
C ASN A 193 13.55 -13.97 22.44
N ASN A 194 13.22 -14.44 21.24
CA ASN A 194 13.97 -14.25 20.00
C ASN A 194 13.06 -13.91 18.83
N ALA A 195 13.59 -13.24 17.83
CA ALA A 195 12.83 -12.72 16.69
C ALA A 195 11.98 -13.79 15.99
N LYS A 196 12.55 -14.99 15.78
CA LYS A 196 11.88 -16.09 15.05
C LYS A 196 10.62 -16.60 15.77
N GLU A 197 10.69 -16.82 17.08
CA GLU A 197 9.56 -17.32 17.84
C GLU A 197 8.49 -16.24 18.06
N ILE A 198 8.93 -15.00 18.26
CA ILE A 198 8.03 -13.84 18.36
C ILE A 198 7.29 -13.64 17.04
N GLU A 199 7.98 -13.66 15.92
CA GLU A 199 7.38 -13.55 14.58
C GLU A 199 6.38 -14.67 14.33
N ALA A 200 6.77 -15.93 14.61
CA ALA A 200 5.87 -17.08 14.43
C ALA A 200 4.59 -16.97 15.28
N TYR A 201 4.70 -16.46 16.52
CA TYR A 201 3.53 -16.20 17.36
C TYR A 201 2.61 -15.13 16.75
N LEU A 202 3.17 -14.01 16.30
CA LEU A 202 2.39 -12.92 15.72
C LEU A 202 1.74 -13.31 14.39
N LEU A 203 2.42 -14.09 13.55
CA LEU A 203 1.83 -14.69 12.35
C LEU A 203 0.66 -15.63 12.69
N LYS A 204 0.78 -16.42 13.76
CA LYS A 204 -0.32 -17.28 14.21
C LYS A 204 -1.55 -16.47 14.64
N ILE A 205 -1.37 -15.34 15.31
CA ILE A 205 -2.46 -14.43 15.69
C ILE A 205 -3.25 -13.98 14.44
N GLY A 206 -2.57 -13.49 13.40
CA GLY A 206 -3.22 -13.03 12.17
C GLY A 206 -3.88 -14.15 11.36
N ASN A 207 -3.25 -15.32 11.32
CA ASN A 207 -3.73 -16.45 10.52
C ASN A 207 -4.86 -17.24 11.18
N VAL A 208 -4.95 -17.23 12.52
CA VAL A 208 -5.91 -18.03 13.27
C VAL A 208 -6.96 -17.16 13.95
N GLN A 209 -6.53 -16.23 14.78
CA GLN A 209 -7.46 -15.42 15.61
C GLN A 209 -8.17 -14.36 14.78
N PHE A 210 -7.46 -13.74 13.85
CA PHE A 210 -7.97 -12.68 12.99
C PHE A 210 -8.14 -13.07 11.52
N ALA A 211 -8.17 -14.37 11.23
CA ALA A 211 -8.39 -14.86 9.86
C ALA A 211 -9.57 -14.15 9.17
N GLY A 212 -9.36 -13.59 7.98
CA GLY A 212 -10.36 -12.82 7.24
C GLY A 212 -10.64 -11.41 7.79
N GLY A 213 -9.83 -10.91 8.74
CA GLY A 213 -10.00 -9.56 9.31
C GLY A 213 -9.87 -8.47 8.27
N MET A 214 -8.91 -8.62 7.39
CA MET A 214 -8.63 -7.71 6.30
C MET A 214 -9.77 -7.69 5.25
N GLU A 215 -10.30 -8.85 4.88
CA GLU A 215 -11.41 -8.98 3.94
C GLU A 215 -12.69 -8.35 4.49
N ARG A 216 -12.96 -8.52 5.78
CA ARG A 216 -14.10 -7.86 6.45
C ARG A 216 -13.96 -6.35 6.45
N GLN A 217 -12.75 -5.82 6.67
CA GLN A 217 -12.50 -4.38 6.60
C GLN A 217 -12.70 -3.85 5.17
N ALA A 218 -12.22 -4.58 4.16
CA ALA A 218 -12.39 -4.17 2.76
C ALA A 218 -13.87 -4.06 2.36
N GLN A 219 -14.73 -4.92 2.87
CA GLN A 219 -16.17 -4.86 2.62
C GLN A 219 -16.84 -3.61 3.19
N THR A 220 -16.34 -3.05 4.28
CA THR A 220 -16.90 -1.83 4.89
C THR A 220 -16.49 -0.55 4.14
N ILE A 221 -15.38 -0.59 3.40
CA ILE A 221 -14.88 0.55 2.60
C ILE A 221 -15.56 0.59 1.21
N ALA A 222 -16.01 -0.56 0.71
CA ALA A 222 -16.64 -0.70 -0.60
C ALA A 222 -18.17 -0.46 -0.58
N GLY A 223 -18.78 -0.30 0.58
CA GLY A 223 -20.18 0.11 0.76
C GLY A 223 -20.29 1.61 0.97
#